data_11761e9325b5bcdcb72810ea9488080e
#
_entry.id   11761e9325b5bcdcb72810ea9488080e
#
_cell.length_a   1.000
_cell.length_b   1.000
_cell.length_c   1.000
_cell.angle_alpha   90.00
_cell.angle_beta   90.00
_cell.angle_gamma   90.00
#
_symmetry.space_group_name_H-M   'P 1'
#
loop_
_entity.id
_entity.type
_entity.pdbx_description
1 polymer ?
#
loop_
_entity_poly.entity_id
_entity_poly.type
_entity_poly.pdbx_seq_one_letter_code
_entity_poly.pdbx_strand_id
1 'polypeptide(L)'
;MRRRSLLEYAALVLLVSGLWCLTMGRTSLAVWRVPVEYSADAWFTLSLLKAAGDGHVPPSGRIEVPELGAPFGASWNDFIRQHKPQYWLAGRLVRLTGLFPAANLLVLLAAVLAALAFFGVARYFKARTEWAFAGACAFALSPFFFYRSLTHLTLAYDWPIPLAILVVSWSFGRRGLPPGSPRFAAALLIVLVAGFHNVYFAALFMQFLGLACLTQWLVRRAARPALGAFALALLLPLAVAVDNANLLLQSERQGPAATVRRPYGNLERYALKPLELVLPVGGYGLVPWRAAGPEYARAALVKGELGSVYLGLAGVVALLALAATSARRALARPRRPVPGAALALAWTFAYSVVGGVTGLVGLTGFIWIRATQRNSAWILALMLLWGAVAASRALAGRRAVSVILAAIALTLTLADQLPPRTGSSAIWGTNWRQASDAAFVQSVEARLPPGSMLFQLPVVDFPEGRPVLGATDYEHLRPYLHATRLRFSYGSDKGRPREAWQRRAEALPLAELARALERIGFAGLLLNRKAYPDAGLELKDALAAAGRAESWESSDHDFLFVRLEPEAVPAAPDEVLPKTDEPEAAPP
;
A
#
# COMPACT_ATOMS: atom_id res chain seq x y z
N MET A 1 27.86 -27.89 0.24
CA MET A 1 26.69 -27.23 -0.38
C MET A 1 26.12 -26.11 0.49
N ARG A 2 25.87 -26.27 1.80
CA ARG A 2 25.26 -25.24 2.68
C ARG A 2 26.00 -23.88 2.73
N ARG A 3 27.35 -23.86 2.86
CA ARG A 3 28.12 -22.60 2.93
C ARG A 3 28.01 -21.74 1.67
N ARG A 4 28.05 -22.36 0.47
CA ARG A 4 27.95 -21.62 -0.79
C ARG A 4 26.58 -20.98 -0.98
N SER A 5 25.50 -21.66 -0.61
CA SER A 5 24.16 -21.09 -0.69
C SER A 5 23.97 -19.92 0.27
N LEU A 6 24.53 -19.96 1.49
CA LEU A 6 24.48 -18.84 2.43
C LEU A 6 25.19 -17.59 1.89
N LEU A 7 26.34 -17.76 1.23
CA LEU A 7 27.06 -16.65 0.59
C LEU A 7 26.25 -16.01 -0.56
N GLU A 8 25.54 -16.84 -1.37
CA GLU A 8 24.65 -16.34 -2.44
C GLU A 8 23.52 -15.48 -1.86
N TYR A 9 22.87 -15.91 -0.78
CA TYR A 9 21.82 -15.14 -0.09
C TYR A 9 22.39 -13.86 0.54
N ALA A 10 23.53 -13.93 1.22
CA ALA A 10 24.19 -12.76 1.82
C ALA A 10 24.57 -11.72 0.75
N ALA A 11 25.15 -12.15 -0.36
CA ALA A 11 25.48 -11.27 -1.48
C ALA A 11 24.24 -10.59 -2.07
N LEU A 12 23.12 -11.32 -2.18
CA LEU A 12 21.86 -10.77 -2.66
C LEU A 12 21.33 -9.69 -1.71
N VAL A 13 21.31 -9.97 -0.41
CA VAL A 13 20.87 -9.00 0.61
C VAL A 13 21.74 -7.74 0.56
N LEU A 14 23.06 -7.90 0.53
CA LEU A 14 23.98 -6.76 0.47
C LEU A 14 23.80 -5.92 -0.80
N LEU A 15 23.64 -6.57 -1.97
CA LEU A 15 23.44 -5.85 -3.23
C LEU A 15 22.11 -5.09 -3.24
N VAL A 16 20.99 -5.75 -2.88
CA VAL A 16 19.67 -5.13 -2.86
C VAL A 16 19.61 -3.98 -1.85
N SER A 17 20.15 -4.19 -0.65
CA SER A 17 20.23 -3.14 0.37
C SER A 17 21.11 -1.96 -0.07
N GLY A 18 22.28 -2.24 -0.65
CA GLY A 18 23.19 -1.22 -1.15
C GLY A 18 22.56 -0.39 -2.26
N LEU A 19 21.95 -1.04 -3.26
CA LEU A 19 21.26 -0.36 -4.36
C LEU A 19 20.07 0.47 -3.87
N TRP A 20 19.27 -0.07 -2.95
CA TRP A 20 18.17 0.68 -2.36
C TRP A 20 18.68 1.90 -1.59
N CYS A 21 19.67 1.74 -0.73
CA CYS A 21 20.26 2.85 0.03
C CYS A 21 20.83 3.94 -0.90
N LEU A 22 21.52 3.55 -1.97
CA LEU A 22 22.06 4.48 -2.94
C LEU A 22 20.95 5.22 -3.70
N THR A 23 19.91 4.51 -4.14
CA THR A 23 18.77 5.08 -4.87
C THR A 23 17.97 6.03 -3.99
N MET A 24 17.68 5.63 -2.75
CA MET A 24 16.91 6.44 -1.80
C MET A 24 17.76 7.48 -1.05
N GLY A 25 19.05 7.61 -1.37
CA GLY A 25 19.95 8.56 -0.74
C GLY A 25 20.24 8.28 0.75
N ARG A 26 20.02 7.04 1.23
CA ARG A 26 20.20 6.63 2.64
C ARG A 26 21.64 6.27 2.96
N THR A 27 22.58 7.18 2.64
CA THR A 27 24.03 6.95 2.74
C THR A 27 24.65 7.35 4.07
N SER A 28 23.90 8.01 4.96
CA SER A 28 24.36 8.37 6.31
C SER A 28 23.26 8.11 7.36
N LEU A 29 23.64 7.87 8.61
CA LEU A 29 22.70 7.61 9.71
C LEU A 29 21.72 8.78 9.95
N ALA A 30 22.15 10.02 9.73
CA ALA A 30 21.29 11.20 9.89
C ALA A 30 20.09 11.16 8.94
N VAL A 31 20.31 10.72 7.68
CA VAL A 31 19.23 10.65 6.66
C VAL A 31 18.20 9.56 6.98
N TRP A 32 18.52 8.56 7.79
CA TRP A 32 17.55 7.55 8.21
C TRP A 32 16.44 8.11 9.12
N ARG A 33 16.64 9.27 9.73
CA ARG A 33 15.61 9.98 10.50
C ARG A 33 14.64 10.77 9.63
N VAL A 34 14.93 10.92 8.35
CA VAL A 34 14.04 11.54 7.37
C VAL A 34 13.29 10.43 6.65
N PRO A 35 11.94 10.42 6.60
CA PRO A 35 11.21 9.38 5.91
C PRO A 35 11.50 9.40 4.40
N VAL A 36 11.43 8.25 3.72
CA VAL A 36 11.60 8.16 2.26
C VAL A 36 10.55 8.96 1.52
N GLU A 37 9.40 9.17 2.15
CA GLU A 37 8.27 9.92 1.62
C GLU A 37 7.49 10.56 2.77
N TYR A 38 7.07 11.82 2.59
CA TYR A 38 6.33 12.60 3.58
C TYR A 38 5.25 13.42 2.87
N SER A 39 4.28 12.72 2.28
CA SER A 39 3.21 13.28 1.45
C SER A 39 2.03 12.33 1.34
N ALA A 40 0.84 12.86 1.13
CA ALA A 40 -0.38 12.11 0.78
C ALA A 40 -0.58 10.82 1.62
N ASP A 41 -0.76 9.66 0.96
CA ASP A 41 -0.97 8.36 1.62
C ASP A 41 0.19 7.92 2.54
N ALA A 42 1.40 8.49 2.39
CA ALA A 42 2.50 8.21 3.29
C ALA A 42 2.23 8.72 4.71
N TRP A 43 1.53 9.87 4.87
CA TRP A 43 1.13 10.35 6.20
C TRP A 43 0.18 9.39 6.89
N PHE A 44 -0.75 8.79 6.11
CA PHE A 44 -1.64 7.77 6.64
C PHE A 44 -0.89 6.49 7.06
N THR A 45 0.04 6.02 6.24
CA THR A 45 0.90 4.87 6.59
C THR A 45 1.74 5.15 7.84
N LEU A 46 2.34 6.35 7.93
CA LEU A 46 3.09 6.78 9.11
C LEU A 46 2.20 6.86 10.36
N SER A 47 0.96 7.34 10.22
CA SER A 47 0.00 7.39 11.33
C SER A 47 -0.38 6.00 11.84
N LEU A 48 -0.54 5.02 10.94
CA LEU A 48 -0.72 3.62 11.32
C LEU A 48 0.50 3.04 12.04
N LEU A 49 1.70 3.36 11.57
CA LEU A 49 2.93 2.93 12.22
C LEU A 49 3.09 3.56 13.60
N LYS A 50 2.75 4.87 13.73
CA LYS A 50 2.73 5.54 15.04
C LYS A 50 1.71 4.90 15.97
N ALA A 51 0.45 4.76 15.55
CA ALA A 51 -0.58 4.10 16.33
C ALA A 51 -0.19 2.67 16.76
N ALA A 52 0.51 1.93 15.89
CA ALA A 52 1.05 0.61 16.22
C ALA A 52 2.20 0.70 17.24
N GLY A 53 3.06 1.71 17.13
CA GLY A 53 4.10 2.03 18.11
C GLY A 53 3.51 2.36 19.48
N ASP A 54 2.45 3.14 19.51
CA ASP A 54 1.73 3.54 20.74
C ASP A 54 0.88 2.39 21.32
N GLY A 55 0.70 1.30 20.58
CA GLY A 55 0.00 0.09 21.06
C GLY A 55 -1.47 -0.02 20.64
N HIS A 56 -1.95 0.88 19.82
CA HIS A 56 -3.35 0.98 19.39
C HIS A 56 -3.73 0.01 18.24
N VAL A 57 -2.75 -0.64 17.63
CA VAL A 57 -2.97 -1.65 16.58
C VAL A 57 -2.66 -3.05 17.13
N PRO A 58 -3.66 -3.81 17.58
CA PRO A 58 -3.46 -5.20 18.01
C PRO A 58 -3.26 -6.13 16.79
N PRO A 59 -2.72 -7.35 16.99
CA PRO A 59 -2.59 -8.33 15.92
C PRO A 59 -3.93 -8.82 15.37
N SER A 60 -5.00 -8.66 16.15
CA SER A 60 -6.39 -8.92 15.76
C SER A 60 -7.30 -8.06 16.62
N GLY A 61 -8.54 -7.79 16.14
CA GLY A 61 -9.51 -6.99 16.89
C GLY A 61 -9.59 -5.53 16.44
N ARG A 62 -10.07 -4.66 17.32
CA ARG A 62 -10.39 -3.25 17.03
C ARG A 62 -9.14 -2.38 17.05
N ILE A 63 -9.15 -1.35 16.19
CA ILE A 63 -8.14 -0.28 16.21
C ILE A 63 -8.82 0.97 16.74
N GLU A 64 -8.39 1.43 17.90
CA GLU A 64 -8.89 2.66 18.55
C GLU A 64 -7.68 3.58 18.80
N VAL A 65 -7.78 4.83 18.35
CA VAL A 65 -6.70 5.82 18.44
C VAL A 65 -7.20 7.02 19.25
N PRO A 66 -6.92 7.05 20.55
CA PRO A 66 -7.46 8.07 21.48
C PRO A 66 -7.00 9.50 21.14
N GLU A 67 -5.83 9.64 20.53
CA GLU A 67 -5.22 10.93 20.18
C GLU A 67 -5.86 11.58 18.96
N LEU A 68 -6.68 10.85 18.21
CA LEU A 68 -7.42 11.32 17.03
C LEU A 68 -8.92 11.26 17.29
N GLY A 69 -9.73 11.98 16.49
CA GLY A 69 -11.18 11.98 16.61
C GLY A 69 -11.70 12.59 17.91
N ALA A 70 -10.98 13.55 18.50
CA ALA A 70 -11.43 14.22 19.73
C ALA A 70 -12.83 14.85 19.56
N PRO A 71 -13.65 14.84 20.61
CA PRO A 71 -13.39 14.39 21.98
C PRO A 71 -13.53 12.88 22.22
N PHE A 72 -14.02 12.10 21.25
CA PHE A 72 -14.42 10.69 21.44
C PHE A 72 -13.30 9.68 21.25
N GLY A 73 -12.21 10.04 20.57
CA GLY A 73 -11.22 9.12 20.02
C GLY A 73 -11.66 8.54 18.66
N ALA A 74 -10.70 8.25 17.80
CA ALA A 74 -10.95 7.67 16.48
C ALA A 74 -11.09 6.14 16.56
N SER A 75 -12.09 5.61 15.85
CA SER A 75 -12.32 4.17 15.70
C SER A 75 -12.09 3.79 14.24
N TRP A 76 -10.94 3.21 13.93
CA TRP A 76 -10.57 2.84 12.55
C TRP A 76 -11.06 1.44 12.19
N ASN A 77 -12.37 1.21 12.33
CA ASN A 77 -12.99 -0.10 12.16
C ASN A 77 -14.04 -0.16 11.04
N ASP A 78 -14.30 0.94 10.34
CA ASP A 78 -15.34 1.06 9.31
C ASP A 78 -14.84 0.88 7.87
N PHE A 79 -13.60 0.48 7.67
CA PHE A 79 -13.05 0.16 6.35
C PHE A 79 -12.04 -0.98 6.43
N ILE A 80 -11.78 -1.60 5.28
CA ILE A 80 -10.89 -2.77 5.22
C ILE A 80 -9.51 -2.38 5.72
N ARG A 81 -9.13 -2.95 6.85
CA ARG A 81 -7.80 -2.86 7.45
C ARG A 81 -7.17 -4.23 7.41
N GLN A 82 -6.35 -4.44 6.43
CA GLN A 82 -5.53 -5.62 6.33
C GLN A 82 -4.19 -5.39 6.99
N HIS A 83 -3.47 -6.47 7.24
CA HIS A 83 -2.10 -6.44 7.74
C HIS A 83 -1.97 -6.06 9.22
N LYS A 84 -3.01 -6.22 10.03
CA LYS A 84 -2.90 -5.93 11.47
C LYS A 84 -1.72 -6.65 12.14
N PRO A 85 -1.48 -7.96 11.90
CA PRO A 85 -0.30 -8.62 12.45
C PRO A 85 1.02 -7.97 12.04
N GLN A 86 1.11 -7.48 10.80
CA GLN A 86 2.32 -6.83 10.27
C GLN A 86 2.53 -5.46 10.90
N TYR A 87 1.48 -4.63 11.02
CA TYR A 87 1.56 -3.35 11.71
C TYR A 87 1.86 -3.52 13.20
N TRP A 88 1.30 -4.55 13.84
CA TRP A 88 1.64 -4.89 15.22
C TRP A 88 3.13 -5.24 15.40
N LEU A 89 3.72 -6.01 14.48
CA LEU A 89 5.16 -6.27 14.45
C LEU A 89 5.96 -4.99 14.14
N ALA A 90 5.51 -4.19 13.18
CA ALA A 90 6.13 -2.92 12.83
C ALA A 90 6.13 -1.94 14.01
N GLY A 91 5.07 -1.92 14.83
CA GLY A 91 4.99 -1.12 16.05
C GLY A 91 6.11 -1.45 17.07
N ARG A 92 6.57 -2.73 17.12
CA ARG A 92 7.75 -3.09 17.94
C ARG A 92 9.01 -2.42 17.42
N LEU A 93 9.17 -2.39 16.09
CA LEU A 93 10.31 -1.72 15.47
C LEU A 93 10.25 -0.19 15.70
N VAL A 94 9.06 0.42 15.60
CA VAL A 94 8.85 1.85 15.91
C VAL A 94 9.28 2.19 17.32
N ARG A 95 8.93 1.36 18.32
CA ARG A 95 9.35 1.56 19.71
C ARG A 95 10.86 1.48 19.90
N LEU A 96 11.54 0.66 19.11
CA LEU A 96 12.99 0.45 19.22
C LEU A 96 13.80 1.54 18.50
N THR A 97 13.33 2.01 17.35
CA THR A 97 14.14 2.86 16.46
C THR A 97 13.56 4.27 16.24
N GLY A 98 12.33 4.50 16.67
CA GLY A 98 11.53 5.68 16.33
C GLY A 98 10.76 5.50 15.02
N LEU A 99 9.78 6.38 14.80
CA LEU A 99 8.80 6.28 13.70
C LEU A 99 9.46 6.28 12.31
N PHE A 100 10.25 7.29 12.01
CA PHE A 100 10.80 7.49 10.66
C PHE A 100 11.91 6.50 10.29
N PRO A 101 12.87 6.18 11.19
CA PRO A 101 13.81 5.09 10.94
C PRO A 101 13.14 3.74 10.75
N ALA A 102 12.11 3.43 11.56
CA ALA A 102 11.33 2.20 11.40
C ALA A 102 10.64 2.14 10.03
N ALA A 103 10.01 3.24 9.59
CA ALA A 103 9.37 3.32 8.28
C ALA A 103 10.35 3.04 7.14
N ASN A 104 11.54 3.65 7.17
CA ASN A 104 12.60 3.43 6.18
C ASN A 104 13.10 1.97 6.18
N LEU A 105 13.33 1.40 7.38
CA LEU A 105 13.73 0.00 7.52
C LEU A 105 12.68 -0.97 7.00
N LEU A 106 11.40 -0.67 7.20
CA LEU A 106 10.30 -1.50 6.69
C LEU A 106 10.25 -1.48 5.16
N VAL A 107 10.46 -0.32 4.52
CA VAL A 107 10.55 -0.26 3.05
C VAL A 107 11.75 -1.06 2.54
N LEU A 108 12.93 -0.93 3.16
CA LEU A 108 14.10 -1.75 2.81
C LEU A 108 13.83 -3.24 3.00
N LEU A 109 13.20 -3.62 4.11
CA LEU A 109 12.86 -5.02 4.41
C LEU A 109 11.92 -5.61 3.35
N ALA A 110 10.98 -4.82 2.82
CA ALA A 110 10.10 -5.26 1.73
C ALA A 110 10.92 -5.71 0.50
N ALA A 111 11.89 -4.90 0.06
CA ALA A 111 12.78 -5.25 -1.06
C ALA A 111 13.63 -6.51 -0.76
N VAL A 112 14.21 -6.59 0.43
CA VAL A 112 15.04 -7.73 0.83
C VAL A 112 14.22 -9.03 0.85
N LEU A 113 13.03 -9.02 1.45
CA LEU A 113 12.15 -10.20 1.50
C LEU A 113 11.69 -10.62 0.10
N ALA A 114 11.36 -9.66 -0.78
CA ALA A 114 11.01 -9.93 -2.16
C ALA A 114 12.15 -10.61 -2.93
N ALA A 115 13.39 -10.11 -2.77
CA ALA A 115 14.57 -10.71 -3.36
C ALA A 115 14.81 -12.14 -2.88
N LEU A 116 14.76 -12.37 -1.56
CA LEU A 116 14.99 -13.68 -0.95
C LEU A 116 13.95 -14.70 -1.38
N ALA A 117 12.66 -14.32 -1.35
CA ALA A 117 11.56 -15.18 -1.77
C ALA A 117 11.67 -15.55 -3.25
N PHE A 118 11.91 -14.56 -4.11
CA PHE A 118 12.08 -14.81 -5.55
C PHE A 118 13.27 -15.72 -5.84
N PHE A 119 14.45 -15.41 -5.25
CA PHE A 119 15.66 -16.22 -5.44
C PHE A 119 15.43 -17.67 -5.03
N GLY A 120 14.86 -17.90 -3.84
CA GLY A 120 14.56 -19.24 -3.35
C GLY A 120 13.65 -20.02 -4.29
N VAL A 121 12.57 -19.40 -4.78
CA VAL A 121 11.62 -20.02 -5.71
C VAL A 121 12.25 -20.26 -7.08
N ALA A 122 13.02 -19.32 -7.63
CA ALA A 122 13.74 -19.51 -8.88
C ALA A 122 14.74 -20.68 -8.80
N ARG A 123 15.47 -20.80 -7.69
CA ARG A 123 16.37 -21.93 -7.43
C ARG A 123 15.60 -23.27 -7.28
N TYR A 124 14.42 -23.22 -6.66
CA TYR A 124 13.54 -24.40 -6.59
C TYR A 124 13.13 -24.88 -7.99
N PHE A 125 12.80 -23.96 -8.92
CA PHE A 125 12.48 -24.27 -10.32
C PHE A 125 13.70 -24.60 -11.18
N LYS A 126 14.89 -24.76 -10.56
CA LYS A 126 16.14 -25.12 -11.22
C LYS A 126 16.71 -24.02 -12.13
N ALA A 127 16.36 -22.76 -11.90
CA ALA A 127 17.10 -21.67 -12.50
C ALA A 127 18.56 -21.69 -11.99
N ARG A 128 19.52 -21.37 -12.85
CA ARG A 128 20.93 -21.22 -12.47
C ARG A 128 21.09 -20.00 -11.55
N THR A 129 22.11 -20.03 -10.70
CA THR A 129 22.32 -18.98 -9.68
C THR A 129 22.34 -17.58 -10.30
N GLU A 130 23.07 -17.39 -11.39
CA GLU A 130 23.21 -16.09 -12.06
C GLU A 130 21.86 -15.52 -12.54
N TRP A 131 20.98 -16.35 -13.11
CA TRP A 131 19.66 -15.95 -13.59
C TRP A 131 18.65 -15.78 -12.44
N ALA A 132 18.74 -16.64 -11.43
CA ALA A 132 17.94 -16.49 -10.22
C ALA A 132 18.28 -15.18 -9.49
N PHE A 133 19.57 -14.82 -9.44
CA PHE A 133 20.08 -13.60 -8.82
C PHE A 133 19.62 -12.35 -9.59
N ALA A 134 19.79 -12.34 -10.92
CA ALA A 134 19.34 -11.23 -11.77
C ALA A 134 17.82 -11.02 -11.67
N GLY A 135 17.03 -12.11 -11.72
CA GLY A 135 15.58 -12.05 -11.58
C GLY A 135 15.12 -11.58 -10.19
N ALA A 136 15.84 -11.97 -9.12
CA ALA A 136 15.55 -11.52 -7.77
C ALA A 136 15.77 -10.01 -7.58
N CYS A 137 16.87 -9.47 -8.11
CA CYS A 137 17.11 -8.03 -8.11
C CYS A 137 16.07 -7.29 -8.96
N ALA A 138 15.73 -7.83 -10.15
CA ALA A 138 14.73 -7.25 -11.04
C ALA A 138 13.33 -7.20 -10.39
N PHE A 139 12.94 -8.21 -9.64
CA PHE A 139 11.67 -8.26 -8.94
C PHE A 139 11.64 -7.30 -7.74
N ALA A 140 12.64 -7.41 -6.87
CA ALA A 140 12.71 -6.66 -5.62
C ALA A 140 12.87 -5.15 -5.78
N LEU A 141 13.54 -4.73 -6.86
CA LEU A 141 13.80 -3.32 -7.18
C LEU A 141 12.99 -2.88 -8.42
N SER A 142 11.78 -3.42 -8.57
CA SER A 142 10.90 -3.14 -9.70
C SER A 142 10.26 -1.74 -9.63
N PRO A 143 9.76 -1.20 -10.77
CA PRO A 143 8.96 0.02 -10.78
C PRO A 143 7.73 -0.07 -9.87
N PHE A 144 7.11 -1.24 -9.77
CA PHE A 144 6.01 -1.49 -8.84
C PHE A 144 6.42 -1.23 -7.39
N PHE A 145 7.56 -1.79 -6.94
CA PHE A 145 8.08 -1.60 -5.59
C PHE A 145 8.35 -0.12 -5.27
N PHE A 146 9.07 0.59 -6.14
CA PHE A 146 9.41 1.99 -5.90
C PHE A 146 8.20 2.91 -5.91
N TYR A 147 7.24 2.66 -6.79
CA TYR A 147 5.99 3.43 -6.81
C TYR A 147 5.15 3.22 -5.54
N ARG A 148 5.16 2.01 -4.98
CA ARG A 148 4.40 1.70 -3.76
C ARG A 148 5.11 2.18 -2.51
N SER A 149 6.38 1.94 -2.37
CA SER A 149 7.24 2.46 -1.30
C SER A 149 6.52 2.59 0.06
N LEU A 150 6.69 3.72 0.74
CA LEU A 150 6.01 4.02 2.00
C LEU A 150 4.52 4.38 1.81
N THR A 151 4.15 4.98 0.69
CA THR A 151 2.76 5.38 0.37
C THR A 151 1.79 4.21 0.48
N HIS A 152 2.18 3.04 -0.06
CA HIS A 152 1.40 1.82 -0.02
C HIS A 152 2.26 0.66 0.47
N LEU A 153 2.80 0.78 1.68
CA LEU A 153 3.78 -0.15 2.26
C LEU A 153 3.35 -1.62 2.15
N THR A 154 2.08 -1.90 2.37
CA THR A 154 1.54 -3.27 2.30
C THR A 154 1.50 -3.87 0.88
N LEU A 155 1.48 -3.03 -0.16
CA LEU A 155 1.64 -3.45 -1.54
C LEU A 155 3.11 -3.60 -1.93
N ALA A 156 4.00 -2.76 -1.36
CA ALA A 156 5.44 -2.90 -1.53
C ALA A 156 5.98 -4.23 -0.97
N TYR A 157 5.26 -4.82 0.01
CA TYR A 157 5.54 -6.17 0.52
C TYR A 157 4.98 -7.25 -0.41
N ASP A 158 5.48 -7.33 -1.63
CA ASP A 158 5.05 -8.28 -2.68
C ASP A 158 5.75 -9.65 -2.60
N TRP A 159 6.61 -9.86 -1.62
CA TRP A 159 7.37 -11.09 -1.39
C TRP A 159 6.53 -12.39 -1.30
N PRO A 160 5.24 -12.40 -0.91
CA PRO A 160 4.45 -13.63 -0.94
C PRO A 160 4.13 -14.12 -2.35
N ILE A 161 4.19 -13.26 -3.38
CA ILE A 161 3.83 -13.61 -4.76
C ILE A 161 4.68 -14.75 -5.33
N PRO A 162 6.02 -14.73 -5.28
CA PRO A 162 6.83 -15.85 -5.73
C PRO A 162 6.49 -17.16 -5.01
N LEU A 163 6.22 -17.11 -3.70
CA LEU A 163 5.84 -18.28 -2.91
C LEU A 163 4.45 -18.80 -3.30
N ALA A 164 3.50 -17.90 -3.58
CA ALA A 164 2.19 -18.27 -4.08
C ALA A 164 2.27 -18.94 -5.46
N ILE A 165 3.12 -18.46 -6.38
CA ILE A 165 3.40 -19.12 -7.67
C ILE A 165 3.96 -20.52 -7.46
N LEU A 166 4.81 -20.72 -6.46
CA LEU A 166 5.33 -22.04 -6.10
C LEU A 166 4.19 -22.99 -5.67
N VAL A 167 3.31 -22.53 -4.77
CA VAL A 167 2.15 -23.32 -4.31
C VAL A 167 1.20 -23.63 -5.47
N VAL A 168 0.92 -22.64 -6.33
CA VAL A 168 0.12 -22.82 -7.56
C VAL A 168 0.75 -23.91 -8.44
N SER A 169 2.08 -23.88 -8.64
CA SER A 169 2.77 -24.89 -9.44
C SER A 169 2.66 -26.30 -8.86
N TRP A 170 2.71 -26.43 -7.53
CA TRP A 170 2.48 -27.72 -6.86
C TRP A 170 1.04 -28.19 -7.03
N SER A 171 0.06 -27.29 -6.89
CA SER A 171 -1.38 -27.59 -7.00
C SER A 171 -1.74 -28.12 -8.40
N PHE A 172 -1.14 -27.53 -9.46
CA PHE A 172 -1.28 -28.01 -10.83
C PHE A 172 -0.38 -29.21 -11.18
N GLY A 173 0.52 -29.62 -10.29
CA GLY A 173 1.36 -30.80 -10.48
C GLY A 173 0.57 -32.12 -10.55
N ARG A 174 1.14 -33.17 -11.13
CA ARG A 174 0.45 -34.50 -11.24
C ARG A 174 0.04 -35.04 -9.86
N ARG A 175 0.86 -34.84 -8.83
CA ARG A 175 0.57 -35.29 -7.45
C ARG A 175 -0.34 -34.30 -6.70
N GLY A 176 -0.48 -33.06 -7.18
CA GLY A 176 -1.19 -31.99 -6.50
C GLY A 176 -0.70 -31.75 -5.07
N LEU A 177 -1.59 -31.27 -4.23
CA LEU A 177 -1.36 -31.01 -2.80
C LEU A 177 -2.37 -31.79 -1.94
N PRO A 178 -2.23 -33.11 -1.80
CA PRO A 178 -3.13 -33.88 -0.95
C PRO A 178 -2.93 -33.46 0.53
N PRO A 179 -4.02 -33.32 1.32
CA PRO A 179 -3.94 -33.06 2.74
C PRO A 179 -3.04 -34.07 3.45
N GLY A 180 -2.25 -33.59 4.43
CA GLY A 180 -1.30 -34.40 5.18
C GLY A 180 0.09 -34.54 4.53
N SER A 181 0.30 -34.09 3.30
CA SER A 181 1.64 -34.09 2.69
C SER A 181 2.52 -32.93 3.22
N PRO A 182 3.86 -33.09 3.28
CA PRO A 182 4.75 -32.00 3.69
C PRO A 182 4.63 -30.74 2.82
N ARG A 183 4.34 -30.92 1.51
CA ARG A 183 4.07 -29.78 0.62
C ARG A 183 2.76 -29.08 0.93
N PHE A 184 1.73 -29.81 1.39
CA PHE A 184 0.47 -29.21 1.84
C PHE A 184 0.70 -28.40 3.10
N ALA A 185 1.47 -28.89 4.08
CA ALA A 185 1.80 -28.14 5.29
C ALA A 185 2.57 -26.84 4.96
N ALA A 186 3.54 -26.88 4.05
CA ALA A 186 4.24 -25.69 3.58
C ALA A 186 3.30 -24.74 2.82
N ALA A 187 2.41 -25.26 1.98
CA ALA A 187 1.41 -24.46 1.27
C ALA A 187 0.42 -23.82 2.23
N LEU A 188 0.00 -24.52 3.29
CA LEU A 188 -0.88 -24.00 4.35
C LEU A 188 -0.27 -22.76 5.01
N LEU A 189 1.02 -22.82 5.38
CA LEU A 189 1.72 -21.67 5.97
C LEU A 189 1.76 -20.49 4.99
N ILE A 190 2.12 -20.73 3.71
CA ILE A 190 2.18 -19.66 2.69
C ILE A 190 0.80 -19.05 2.45
N VAL A 191 -0.26 -19.86 2.42
CA VAL A 191 -1.64 -19.40 2.23
C VAL A 191 -2.11 -18.57 3.42
N LEU A 192 -1.82 -18.99 4.65
CA LEU A 192 -2.12 -18.19 5.84
C LEU A 192 -1.42 -16.84 5.80
N VAL A 193 -0.12 -16.83 5.54
CA VAL A 193 0.64 -15.58 5.41
C VAL A 193 0.04 -14.70 4.31
N ALA A 194 -0.26 -15.23 3.13
CA ALA A 194 -0.83 -14.48 2.02
C ALA A 194 -2.24 -13.94 2.33
N GLY A 195 -3.06 -14.68 3.05
CA GLY A 195 -4.42 -14.30 3.44
C GLY A 195 -4.45 -13.14 4.44
N PHE A 196 -3.50 -13.13 5.41
CA PHE A 196 -3.31 -12.01 6.34
C PHE A 196 -2.44 -10.90 5.78
N HIS A 197 -2.06 -10.96 4.48
CA HIS A 197 -1.15 -9.99 3.91
C HIS A 197 -1.85 -8.97 3.02
N ASN A 198 -2.27 -9.32 1.81
CA ASN A 198 -2.89 -8.36 0.88
C ASN A 198 -4.03 -9.00 0.09
N VAL A 199 -5.22 -8.38 0.15
CA VAL A 199 -6.42 -8.93 -0.51
C VAL A 199 -6.27 -9.05 -2.02
N TYR A 200 -5.57 -8.13 -2.68
CA TYR A 200 -5.35 -8.21 -4.13
C TYR A 200 -4.53 -9.42 -4.50
N PHE A 201 -3.44 -9.67 -3.74
CA PHE A 201 -2.59 -10.83 -3.96
C PHE A 201 -3.29 -12.13 -3.58
N ALA A 202 -4.03 -12.13 -2.48
CA ALA A 202 -4.83 -13.27 -2.02
C ALA A 202 -5.93 -13.63 -3.02
N ALA A 203 -6.62 -12.64 -3.62
CA ALA A 203 -7.72 -12.88 -4.55
C ALA A 203 -7.28 -13.61 -5.82
N LEU A 204 -6.16 -13.21 -6.43
CA LEU A 204 -5.63 -13.92 -7.60
C LEU A 204 -5.08 -15.29 -7.22
N PHE A 205 -4.44 -15.42 -6.06
CA PHE A 205 -3.97 -16.69 -5.53
C PHE A 205 -5.12 -17.69 -5.32
N MET A 206 -6.21 -17.24 -4.70
CA MET A 206 -7.43 -18.04 -4.51
C MET A 206 -7.97 -18.58 -5.85
N GLN A 207 -8.03 -17.73 -6.88
CA GLN A 207 -8.51 -18.13 -8.21
C GLN A 207 -7.64 -19.22 -8.81
N PHE A 208 -6.31 -19.11 -8.73
CA PHE A 208 -5.41 -20.15 -9.21
C PHE A 208 -5.56 -21.47 -8.45
N LEU A 209 -5.78 -21.43 -7.13
CA LEU A 209 -6.07 -22.64 -6.34
C LEU A 209 -7.43 -23.23 -6.71
N GLY A 210 -8.44 -22.42 -6.97
CA GLY A 210 -9.75 -22.86 -7.50
C GLY A 210 -9.62 -23.55 -8.86
N LEU A 211 -8.88 -22.95 -9.79
CA LEU A 211 -8.59 -23.57 -11.10
C LEU A 211 -7.80 -24.88 -10.96
N ALA A 212 -6.87 -24.93 -10.01
CA ALA A 212 -6.15 -26.17 -9.72
C ALA A 212 -7.07 -27.24 -9.14
N CYS A 213 -7.99 -26.87 -8.22
CA CYS A 213 -9.03 -27.76 -7.71
C CYS A 213 -9.86 -28.35 -8.85
N LEU A 214 -10.40 -27.52 -9.73
CA LEU A 214 -11.16 -27.94 -10.90
C LEU A 214 -10.35 -28.85 -11.83
N THR A 215 -9.08 -28.53 -12.06
CA THR A 215 -8.18 -29.36 -12.88
C THR A 215 -7.95 -30.74 -12.25
N GLN A 216 -7.71 -30.79 -10.94
CA GLN A 216 -7.51 -32.06 -10.22
C GLN A 216 -8.80 -32.90 -10.20
N TRP A 217 -9.96 -32.25 -10.02
CA TRP A 217 -11.25 -32.91 -9.92
C TRP A 217 -11.77 -33.38 -11.29
N LEU A 218 -11.91 -32.47 -12.25
CA LEU A 218 -12.58 -32.75 -13.52
C LEU A 218 -11.67 -33.46 -14.53
N VAL A 219 -10.41 -33.02 -14.63
CA VAL A 219 -9.48 -33.54 -15.65
C VAL A 219 -8.72 -34.75 -15.16
N ARG A 220 -8.22 -34.73 -13.92
CA ARG A 220 -7.36 -35.79 -13.39
C ARG A 220 -8.10 -36.82 -12.55
N ARG A 221 -9.35 -36.54 -12.20
CA ARG A 221 -10.18 -37.41 -11.32
C ARG A 221 -9.50 -37.74 -9.98
N ALA A 222 -8.70 -36.78 -9.45
CA ALA A 222 -7.90 -36.97 -8.25
C ALA A 222 -8.55 -36.22 -7.07
N ALA A 223 -9.45 -36.90 -6.33
CA ALA A 223 -10.25 -36.26 -5.25
C ALA A 223 -9.41 -35.68 -4.11
N ARG A 224 -8.40 -36.40 -3.60
CA ARG A 224 -7.58 -35.91 -2.46
C ARG A 224 -6.77 -34.64 -2.80
N PRO A 225 -6.06 -34.55 -3.94
CA PRO A 225 -5.44 -33.29 -4.38
C PRO A 225 -6.44 -32.18 -4.65
N ALA A 226 -7.63 -32.46 -5.19
CA ALA A 226 -8.69 -31.49 -5.39
C ALA A 226 -9.17 -30.92 -4.06
N LEU A 227 -9.44 -31.77 -3.06
CA LEU A 227 -9.81 -31.36 -1.71
C LEU A 227 -8.73 -30.45 -1.07
N GLY A 228 -7.44 -30.79 -1.24
CA GLY A 228 -6.35 -29.98 -0.73
C GLY A 228 -6.31 -28.59 -1.37
N ALA A 229 -6.44 -28.51 -2.70
CA ALA A 229 -6.49 -27.21 -3.40
C ALA A 229 -7.73 -26.39 -3.01
N PHE A 230 -8.88 -27.04 -2.84
CA PHE A 230 -10.12 -26.40 -2.36
C PHE A 230 -9.97 -25.83 -0.95
N ALA A 231 -9.44 -26.63 -0.02
CA ALA A 231 -9.22 -26.20 1.37
C ALA A 231 -8.28 -24.97 1.44
N LEU A 232 -7.20 -24.98 0.66
CA LEU A 232 -6.28 -23.86 0.58
C LEU A 232 -6.92 -22.63 -0.08
N ALA A 233 -7.76 -22.80 -1.10
CA ALA A 233 -8.50 -21.72 -1.73
C ALA A 233 -9.50 -21.07 -0.77
N LEU A 234 -10.22 -21.87 0.04
CA LEU A 234 -11.19 -21.39 1.01
C LEU A 234 -10.53 -20.70 2.19
N LEU A 235 -9.32 -21.11 2.58
CA LEU A 235 -8.60 -20.51 3.70
C LEU A 235 -8.21 -19.06 3.45
N LEU A 236 -7.98 -18.64 2.19
CA LEU A 236 -7.62 -17.26 1.86
C LEU A 236 -8.73 -16.25 2.22
N PRO A 237 -9.98 -16.37 1.72
CA PRO A 237 -11.04 -15.46 2.11
C PRO A 237 -11.39 -15.58 3.59
N LEU A 238 -11.23 -16.75 4.21
CA LEU A 238 -11.43 -16.91 5.65
C LEU A 238 -10.39 -16.10 6.45
N ALA A 239 -9.12 -16.14 6.07
CA ALA A 239 -8.07 -15.35 6.71
C ALA A 239 -8.33 -13.83 6.54
N VAL A 240 -8.76 -13.40 5.34
CA VAL A 240 -9.18 -12.00 5.10
C VAL A 240 -10.37 -11.62 5.97
N ALA A 241 -11.37 -12.48 6.10
CA ALA A 241 -12.55 -12.24 6.94
C ALA A 241 -12.17 -12.15 8.43
N VAL A 242 -11.29 -13.02 8.92
CA VAL A 242 -10.77 -12.98 10.30
C VAL A 242 -10.00 -11.69 10.57
N ASP A 243 -9.13 -11.26 9.64
CA ASP A 243 -8.38 -9.99 9.78
C ASP A 243 -9.31 -8.77 9.80
N ASN A 244 -10.47 -8.85 9.13
CA ASN A 244 -11.47 -7.80 9.05
C ASN A 244 -12.75 -8.08 9.87
N ALA A 245 -12.70 -8.99 10.83
CA ALA A 245 -13.88 -9.35 11.64
C ALA A 245 -14.48 -8.13 12.39
N ASN A 246 -13.63 -7.18 12.80
CA ASN A 246 -14.07 -5.93 13.42
C ASN A 246 -14.94 -5.07 12.48
N LEU A 247 -14.64 -5.02 11.18
CA LEU A 247 -15.48 -4.33 10.18
C LEU A 247 -16.85 -4.98 10.07
N LEU A 248 -16.91 -6.31 10.01
CA LEU A 248 -18.19 -7.05 9.95
C LEU A 248 -19.03 -6.80 11.20
N LEU A 249 -18.42 -6.91 12.40
CA LEU A 249 -19.08 -6.65 13.67
C LEU A 249 -19.52 -5.19 13.83
N GLN A 250 -18.73 -4.24 13.35
CA GLN A 250 -19.07 -2.81 13.37
C GLN A 250 -20.25 -2.52 12.45
N SER A 251 -20.23 -3.07 11.24
CA SER A 251 -21.31 -2.94 10.27
C SER A 251 -22.63 -3.54 10.77
N GLU A 252 -22.56 -4.67 11.48
CA GLU A 252 -23.75 -5.28 12.11
C GLU A 252 -24.35 -4.39 13.21
N ARG A 253 -23.51 -3.74 14.03
CA ARG A 253 -23.94 -2.91 15.16
C ARG A 253 -24.41 -1.51 14.78
N GLN A 254 -23.79 -0.88 13.78
CA GLN A 254 -23.98 0.52 13.42
C GLN A 254 -24.46 0.73 11.98
N GLY A 255 -24.84 -0.34 11.30
CA GLY A 255 -25.17 -0.33 9.88
C GLY A 255 -23.94 -0.25 8.97
N PRO A 256 -24.14 -0.40 7.65
CA PRO A 256 -23.05 -0.38 6.68
C PRO A 256 -22.29 0.96 6.71
N ALA A 257 -20.96 0.88 6.67
CA ALA A 257 -20.11 2.05 6.68
C ALA A 257 -20.24 2.87 5.38
N ALA A 258 -20.46 4.17 5.51
CA ALA A 258 -20.44 5.10 4.36
C ALA A 258 -19.04 5.25 3.75
N THR A 259 -18.00 4.96 4.53
CA THR A 259 -16.58 5.11 4.18
C THR A 259 -16.15 4.31 2.95
N VAL A 260 -16.88 3.27 2.55
CA VAL A 260 -16.42 2.26 1.57
C VAL A 260 -17.32 2.17 0.33
N ARG A 261 -18.16 3.15 0.09
CA ARG A 261 -18.97 3.17 -1.15
C ARG A 261 -18.04 3.37 -2.36
N ARG A 262 -18.00 2.37 -3.23
CA ARG A 262 -17.18 2.37 -4.44
C ARG A 262 -18.10 2.32 -5.66
N PRO A 263 -18.04 3.28 -6.61
CA PRO A 263 -18.79 3.18 -7.85
C PRO A 263 -18.18 2.11 -8.77
N TYR A 264 -19.04 1.50 -9.61
CA TYR A 264 -18.61 0.51 -10.60
C TYR A 264 -17.49 1.03 -11.53
N GLY A 265 -17.53 2.31 -11.92
CA GLY A 265 -16.51 2.92 -12.77
C GLY A 265 -15.08 2.82 -12.21
N ASN A 266 -14.90 2.58 -10.91
CA ASN A 266 -13.60 2.33 -10.34
C ASN A 266 -12.98 1.00 -10.81
N LEU A 267 -13.82 -0.01 -11.17
CA LEU A 267 -13.32 -1.27 -11.75
C LEU A 267 -12.68 -1.04 -13.11
N GLU A 268 -13.23 -0.12 -13.92
CA GLU A 268 -12.66 0.24 -15.22
C GLU A 268 -11.44 1.16 -15.06
N ARG A 269 -11.56 2.16 -14.19
CA ARG A 269 -10.47 3.12 -13.93
C ARG A 269 -9.18 2.43 -13.49
N TYR A 270 -9.28 1.48 -12.56
CA TYR A 270 -8.14 0.80 -11.96
C TYR A 270 -7.92 -0.61 -12.52
N ALA A 271 -8.57 -0.97 -13.64
CA ALA A 271 -8.29 -2.19 -14.36
C ALA A 271 -6.89 -2.18 -14.99
N LEU A 272 -6.36 -3.37 -15.23
CA LEU A 272 -5.11 -3.55 -15.97
C LEU A 272 -5.28 -3.12 -17.42
N LYS A 273 -4.43 -2.24 -17.89
CA LYS A 273 -4.31 -1.84 -19.28
C LYS A 273 -3.02 -2.42 -19.85
N PRO A 274 -3.09 -3.34 -20.84
CA PRO A 274 -1.91 -4.08 -21.32
C PRO A 274 -0.77 -3.19 -21.80
N LEU A 275 -1.07 -2.03 -22.36
CA LEU A 275 -0.06 -1.08 -22.84
C LEU A 275 0.81 -0.54 -21.68
N GLU A 276 0.22 -0.36 -20.50
CA GLU A 276 0.94 0.11 -19.30
C GLU A 276 2.00 -0.87 -18.80
N LEU A 277 1.91 -2.16 -19.15
CA LEU A 277 2.94 -3.15 -18.81
C LEU A 277 4.25 -2.92 -19.55
N VAL A 278 4.21 -2.29 -20.70
CA VAL A 278 5.37 -2.07 -21.57
C VAL A 278 5.82 -0.61 -21.65
N LEU A 279 5.00 0.35 -21.20
CA LEU A 279 5.32 1.77 -21.22
C LEU A 279 5.85 2.24 -19.85
N PRO A 280 7.06 2.81 -19.78
CA PRO A 280 7.62 3.40 -18.57
C PRO A 280 7.04 4.80 -18.32
N VAL A 281 5.87 4.87 -17.70
CA VAL A 281 5.13 6.13 -17.46
C VAL A 281 5.87 7.08 -16.51
N GLY A 282 6.67 6.55 -15.59
CA GLY A 282 7.40 7.35 -14.59
C GLY A 282 8.59 8.18 -15.11
N GLY A 283 8.81 8.25 -16.44
CA GLY A 283 9.89 9.04 -17.05
C GLY A 283 11.28 8.41 -16.94
N TYR A 284 11.42 7.23 -16.34
CA TYR A 284 12.63 6.41 -16.32
C TYR A 284 12.48 5.25 -17.31
N GLY A 285 13.59 4.57 -17.60
CA GLY A 285 13.65 3.48 -18.57
C GLY A 285 14.67 3.71 -19.68
N LEU A 286 15.27 2.63 -20.14
CA LEU A 286 16.24 2.62 -21.24
C LEU A 286 15.61 2.33 -22.61
N VAL A 287 14.32 1.95 -22.62
CA VAL A 287 13.64 1.57 -23.86
C VAL A 287 13.51 2.77 -24.81
N PRO A 288 13.65 2.57 -26.13
CA PRO A 288 13.56 3.67 -27.09
C PRO A 288 12.25 4.46 -27.04
N TRP A 289 11.16 3.78 -26.63
CA TRP A 289 9.82 4.38 -26.50
C TRP A 289 9.53 4.99 -25.13
N ARG A 290 10.53 5.22 -24.28
CA ARG A 290 10.34 5.83 -22.96
C ARG A 290 9.57 7.16 -23.02
N ALA A 291 9.73 7.93 -24.08
CA ALA A 291 9.03 9.19 -24.29
C ALA A 291 7.51 9.00 -24.50
N ALA A 292 7.08 7.82 -24.97
CA ALA A 292 5.66 7.51 -25.15
C ALA A 292 4.91 7.32 -23.81
N GLY A 293 5.60 6.97 -22.73
CA GLY A 293 4.98 6.81 -21.41
C GLY A 293 4.36 8.10 -20.87
N PRO A 294 5.08 9.20 -20.72
CA PRO A 294 4.54 10.51 -20.35
C PRO A 294 3.47 11.02 -21.32
N GLU A 295 3.64 10.79 -22.63
CA GLU A 295 2.63 11.16 -23.63
C GLU A 295 1.31 10.39 -23.40
N TYR A 296 1.41 9.08 -23.25
CA TYR A 296 0.26 8.25 -22.89
C TYR A 296 -0.40 8.72 -21.59
N ALA A 297 0.39 9.02 -20.55
CA ALA A 297 -0.13 9.49 -19.27
C ALA A 297 -0.88 10.83 -19.40
N ARG A 298 -0.47 11.70 -20.33
CA ARG A 298 -1.19 12.94 -20.63
C ARG A 298 -2.48 12.69 -21.41
N ALA A 299 -2.43 11.86 -22.44
CA ALA A 299 -3.50 11.64 -23.39
C ALA A 299 -4.58 10.64 -22.89
N ALA A 300 -4.25 9.72 -21.99
CA ALA A 300 -5.18 8.70 -21.54
C ALA A 300 -6.40 9.31 -20.83
N LEU A 301 -7.60 8.99 -21.30
CA LEU A 301 -8.86 9.44 -20.71
C LEU A 301 -9.10 8.83 -19.32
N VAL A 302 -8.84 7.53 -19.19
CA VAL A 302 -9.05 6.79 -17.95
C VAL A 302 -7.70 6.51 -17.31
N LYS A 303 -7.37 7.27 -16.28
CA LYS A 303 -6.10 7.17 -15.55
C LYS A 303 -6.30 6.39 -14.25
N GLY A 304 -5.54 5.29 -14.10
CA GLY A 304 -5.40 4.55 -12.85
C GLY A 304 -4.10 4.94 -12.12
N GLU A 305 -3.45 3.95 -11.51
CA GLU A 305 -2.15 4.12 -10.82
C GLU A 305 -1.00 3.84 -11.82
N LEU A 306 -0.85 4.72 -12.81
CA LEU A 306 -0.02 4.52 -14.02
C LEU A 306 1.44 4.12 -13.72
N GLY A 307 2.08 4.73 -12.74
CA GLY A 307 3.51 4.53 -12.45
C GLY A 307 3.89 3.15 -11.94
N SER A 308 2.91 2.33 -11.53
CA SER A 308 3.17 1.02 -10.88
C SER A 308 3.09 -0.19 -11.81
N VAL A 309 2.65 -0.04 -13.06
CA VAL A 309 2.25 -1.17 -13.91
C VAL A 309 3.39 -1.68 -14.79
N TYR A 310 4.34 -0.84 -15.13
CA TYR A 310 5.47 -1.18 -16.00
C TYR A 310 6.30 -2.35 -15.46
N LEU A 311 6.53 -3.37 -16.33
CA LEU A 311 7.25 -4.61 -15.95
C LEU A 311 8.78 -4.46 -15.90
N GLY A 312 9.33 -3.31 -16.30
CA GLY A 312 10.75 -3.18 -16.54
C GLY A 312 11.22 -3.95 -17.78
N LEU A 313 12.40 -3.61 -18.28
CA LEU A 313 12.96 -4.20 -19.51
C LEU A 313 13.01 -5.74 -19.46
N ALA A 314 13.48 -6.32 -18.36
CA ALA A 314 13.56 -7.79 -18.22
C ALA A 314 12.18 -8.46 -18.23
N GLY A 315 11.19 -7.84 -17.57
CA GLY A 315 9.81 -8.34 -17.59
C GLY A 315 9.19 -8.29 -18.98
N VAL A 316 9.39 -7.19 -19.71
CA VAL A 316 8.90 -7.03 -21.09
C VAL A 316 9.56 -8.05 -22.02
N VAL A 317 10.88 -8.20 -21.94
CA VAL A 317 11.61 -9.20 -22.76
C VAL A 317 11.11 -10.63 -22.46
N ALA A 318 10.92 -10.97 -21.18
CA ALA A 318 10.39 -12.26 -20.79
C ALA A 318 8.94 -12.49 -21.27
N LEU A 319 8.10 -11.45 -21.23
CA LEU A 319 6.73 -11.48 -21.76
C LEU A 319 6.72 -11.78 -23.27
N LEU A 320 7.50 -11.04 -24.04
CA LEU A 320 7.61 -11.24 -25.49
C LEU A 320 8.19 -12.62 -25.84
N ALA A 321 9.21 -13.07 -25.10
CA ALA A 321 9.80 -14.39 -25.28
C ALA A 321 8.79 -15.53 -24.95
N LEU A 322 7.97 -15.37 -23.91
CA LEU A 322 6.91 -16.30 -23.57
C LEU A 322 5.84 -16.34 -24.67
N ALA A 323 5.41 -15.19 -25.18
CA ALA A 323 4.46 -15.08 -26.27
C ALA A 323 4.98 -15.76 -27.54
N ALA A 324 6.22 -15.47 -27.96
CA ALA A 324 6.87 -16.10 -29.11
C ALA A 324 7.03 -17.62 -28.95
N THR A 325 7.41 -18.09 -27.73
CA THR A 325 7.53 -19.52 -27.43
C THR A 325 6.17 -20.20 -27.50
N SER A 326 5.13 -19.56 -27.00
CA SER A 326 3.76 -20.09 -27.02
C SER A 326 3.22 -20.20 -28.43
N ALA A 327 3.41 -19.15 -29.25
CA ALA A 327 3.04 -19.15 -30.66
C ALA A 327 3.75 -20.26 -31.46
N ARG A 328 5.08 -20.37 -31.30
CA ARG A 328 5.87 -21.44 -31.97
C ARG A 328 5.38 -22.84 -31.59
N ARG A 329 5.01 -23.06 -30.34
CA ARG A 329 4.50 -24.39 -29.89
C ARG A 329 3.09 -24.66 -30.39
N ALA A 330 2.23 -23.66 -30.43
CA ALA A 330 0.87 -23.79 -30.95
C ALA A 330 0.83 -24.09 -32.47
N LEU A 331 1.77 -23.48 -33.22
CA LEU A 331 1.91 -23.64 -34.66
C LEU A 331 2.72 -24.89 -35.07
N ALA A 332 3.44 -25.52 -34.14
CA ALA A 332 4.23 -26.73 -34.44
C ALA A 332 3.35 -27.92 -34.87
N ARG A 333 3.86 -28.71 -35.78
CA ARG A 333 3.22 -29.97 -36.23
C ARG A 333 4.15 -31.13 -35.93
N PRO A 334 3.80 -32.08 -35.03
CA PRO A 334 2.60 -32.08 -34.19
C PRO A 334 2.57 -30.95 -33.17
N ARG A 335 1.38 -30.52 -32.75
CA ARG A 335 1.18 -29.46 -31.74
C ARG A 335 1.91 -29.80 -30.44
N ARG A 336 2.62 -28.83 -29.89
CA ARG A 336 3.31 -28.97 -28.60
C ARG A 336 2.54 -28.21 -27.51
N PRO A 337 2.51 -28.73 -26.25
CA PRO A 337 1.82 -28.07 -25.18
C PRO A 337 2.45 -26.68 -24.91
N VAL A 338 1.61 -25.67 -24.75
CA VAL A 338 2.05 -24.31 -24.37
C VAL A 338 2.58 -24.32 -22.93
N PRO A 339 3.50 -23.40 -22.58
CA PRO A 339 3.99 -23.28 -21.22
C PRO A 339 2.86 -23.00 -20.24
N GLY A 340 2.86 -23.61 -19.04
CA GLY A 340 1.88 -23.32 -18.00
C GLY A 340 1.87 -21.85 -17.57
N ALA A 341 3.02 -21.17 -17.65
CA ALA A 341 3.13 -19.74 -17.43
C ALA A 341 2.29 -18.90 -18.42
N ALA A 342 2.14 -19.37 -19.68
CA ALA A 342 1.29 -18.67 -20.65
C ALA A 342 -0.21 -18.80 -20.31
N LEU A 343 -0.63 -19.97 -19.79
CA LEU A 343 -2.01 -20.16 -19.32
C LEU A 343 -2.30 -19.32 -18.08
N ALA A 344 -1.35 -19.26 -17.13
CA ALA A 344 -1.47 -18.42 -15.95
C ALA A 344 -1.55 -16.93 -16.33
N LEU A 345 -0.70 -16.49 -17.27
CA LEU A 345 -0.75 -15.14 -17.81
C LEU A 345 -2.10 -14.83 -18.48
N ALA A 346 -2.59 -15.73 -19.34
CA ALA A 346 -3.87 -15.57 -20.02
C ALA A 346 -5.03 -15.43 -19.03
N TRP A 347 -5.06 -16.23 -17.95
CA TRP A 347 -6.05 -16.08 -16.89
C TRP A 347 -5.93 -14.73 -16.16
N THR A 348 -4.70 -14.33 -15.79
CA THR A 348 -4.46 -13.05 -15.12
C THR A 348 -4.93 -11.88 -15.98
N PHE A 349 -4.71 -11.93 -17.29
CA PHE A 349 -5.23 -10.94 -18.24
C PHE A 349 -6.76 -10.97 -18.30
N ALA A 350 -7.36 -12.16 -18.54
CA ALA A 350 -8.80 -12.30 -18.64
C ALA A 350 -9.54 -11.78 -17.40
N TYR A 351 -8.93 -11.96 -16.22
CA TYR A 351 -9.46 -11.43 -14.96
C TYR A 351 -9.28 -9.92 -14.83
N SER A 352 -8.11 -9.39 -15.20
CA SER A 352 -7.65 -8.08 -14.75
C SER A 352 -7.87 -6.93 -15.72
N VAL A 353 -8.03 -7.20 -17.03
CA VAL A 353 -8.19 -6.14 -18.05
C VAL A 353 -9.53 -5.43 -17.95
N VAL A 354 -9.61 -4.23 -18.51
CA VAL A 354 -10.87 -3.49 -18.68
C VAL A 354 -11.89 -4.38 -19.38
N GLY A 355 -13.10 -4.48 -18.81
CA GLY A 355 -14.14 -5.37 -19.35
C GLY A 355 -13.90 -6.87 -19.12
N GLY A 356 -12.87 -7.24 -18.36
CA GLY A 356 -12.56 -8.62 -18.01
C GLY A 356 -13.51 -9.24 -16.97
N VAL A 357 -13.15 -10.42 -16.47
CA VAL A 357 -13.96 -11.17 -15.48
C VAL A 357 -14.28 -10.34 -14.24
N THR A 358 -13.36 -9.47 -13.80
CA THR A 358 -13.62 -8.55 -12.67
C THR A 358 -14.81 -7.63 -12.94
N GLY A 359 -14.97 -7.15 -14.18
CA GLY A 359 -16.12 -6.34 -14.57
C GLY A 359 -17.43 -7.12 -14.47
N LEU A 360 -17.45 -8.37 -14.93
CA LEU A 360 -18.62 -9.25 -14.79
C LEU A 360 -18.97 -9.50 -13.31
N VAL A 361 -17.96 -9.79 -12.47
CA VAL A 361 -18.15 -9.95 -11.03
C VAL A 361 -18.66 -8.65 -10.40
N GLY A 362 -18.20 -7.49 -10.86
CA GLY A 362 -18.67 -6.19 -10.39
C GLY A 362 -20.17 -5.92 -10.62
N LEU A 363 -20.75 -6.50 -11.67
CA LEU A 363 -22.21 -6.41 -11.93
C LEU A 363 -23.04 -7.10 -10.85
N THR A 364 -22.47 -8.03 -10.08
CA THR A 364 -23.14 -8.64 -8.91
C THR A 364 -23.05 -7.77 -7.65
N GLY A 365 -22.46 -6.56 -7.74
CA GLY A 365 -22.23 -5.68 -6.59
C GLY A 365 -20.90 -5.92 -5.87
N PHE A 366 -20.11 -6.93 -6.23
CA PHE A 366 -18.81 -7.19 -5.62
C PHE A 366 -17.72 -6.32 -6.28
N ILE A 367 -17.53 -5.11 -5.74
CA ILE A 367 -16.59 -4.09 -6.25
C ILE A 367 -15.36 -3.87 -5.36
N TRP A 368 -15.14 -4.72 -4.37
CA TRP A 368 -14.06 -4.58 -3.37
C TRP A 368 -12.66 -4.69 -3.96
N ILE A 369 -12.48 -5.55 -4.96
CA ILE A 369 -11.19 -5.79 -5.63
C ILE A 369 -11.17 -5.01 -6.96
N ARG A 370 -11.15 -3.67 -6.85
CA ARG A 370 -11.25 -2.78 -8.00
C ARG A 370 -9.95 -2.59 -8.77
N ALA A 371 -8.81 -2.56 -8.07
CA ALA A 371 -7.52 -2.16 -8.66
C ALA A 371 -6.75 -3.38 -9.19
N THR A 372 -7.28 -4.02 -10.23
CA THR A 372 -6.68 -5.23 -10.83
C THR A 372 -5.39 -4.96 -11.60
N GLN A 373 -5.06 -3.70 -11.91
CA GLN A 373 -3.74 -3.31 -12.41
C GLN A 373 -2.60 -3.70 -11.44
N ARG A 374 -2.89 -3.86 -10.13
CA ARG A 374 -1.92 -4.34 -9.11
C ARG A 374 -1.47 -5.78 -9.35
N ASN A 375 -2.19 -6.54 -10.19
CA ASN A 375 -1.76 -7.86 -10.64
C ASN A 375 -0.55 -7.81 -11.59
N SER A 376 -0.08 -6.61 -12.00
CA SER A 376 1.21 -6.43 -12.68
C SER A 376 2.38 -7.02 -11.89
N ALA A 377 2.35 -6.98 -10.55
CA ALA A 377 3.36 -7.63 -9.70
C ALA A 377 3.36 -9.18 -9.87
N TRP A 378 2.17 -9.80 -9.99
CA TRP A 378 2.05 -11.23 -10.31
C TRP A 378 2.58 -11.56 -11.71
N ILE A 379 2.23 -10.73 -12.69
CA ILE A 379 2.72 -10.87 -14.07
C ILE A 379 4.24 -10.77 -14.07
N LEU A 380 4.82 -9.77 -13.42
CA LEU A 380 6.26 -9.58 -13.32
C LEU A 380 6.95 -10.79 -12.69
N ALA A 381 6.50 -11.25 -11.52
CA ALA A 381 7.07 -12.43 -10.86
C ALA A 381 7.02 -13.67 -11.76
N LEU A 382 5.88 -13.90 -12.41
CA LEU A 382 5.68 -15.06 -13.31
C LEU A 382 6.62 -14.97 -14.53
N MET A 383 6.74 -13.78 -15.14
CA MET A 383 7.61 -13.56 -16.32
C MET A 383 9.07 -13.75 -15.97
N LEU A 384 9.53 -13.15 -14.87
CA LEU A 384 10.94 -13.26 -14.45
C LEU A 384 11.29 -14.69 -14.01
N LEU A 385 10.40 -15.41 -13.29
CA LEU A 385 10.62 -16.82 -12.93
C LEU A 385 10.71 -17.71 -14.17
N TRP A 386 9.77 -17.54 -15.12
CA TRP A 386 9.79 -18.29 -16.38
C TRP A 386 11.05 -17.95 -17.19
N GLY A 387 11.38 -16.68 -17.33
CA GLY A 387 12.55 -16.19 -18.06
C GLY A 387 13.86 -16.72 -17.50
N ALA A 388 14.03 -16.68 -16.17
CA ALA A 388 15.23 -17.21 -15.49
C ALA A 388 15.42 -18.72 -15.76
N VAL A 389 14.33 -19.49 -15.71
CA VAL A 389 14.38 -20.93 -16.03
C VAL A 389 14.64 -21.18 -17.51
N ALA A 390 14.01 -20.43 -18.41
CA ALA A 390 14.18 -20.54 -19.84
C ALA A 390 15.61 -20.21 -20.28
N ALA A 391 16.18 -19.11 -19.80
CA ALA A 391 17.56 -18.70 -20.05
C ALA A 391 18.56 -19.73 -19.53
N SER A 392 18.32 -20.26 -18.31
CA SER A 392 19.15 -21.32 -17.73
C SER A 392 19.20 -22.58 -18.58
N ARG A 393 18.08 -22.94 -19.20
CA ARG A 393 17.98 -24.11 -20.08
C ARG A 393 18.61 -23.86 -21.45
N ALA A 394 18.37 -22.67 -22.02
CA ALA A 394 18.91 -22.29 -23.33
C ALA A 394 20.45 -22.21 -23.32
N LEU A 395 21.03 -21.87 -22.19
CA LEU A 395 22.48 -21.72 -22.00
C LEU A 395 23.10 -22.90 -21.23
N ALA A 396 22.41 -24.05 -21.18
CA ALA A 396 22.95 -25.28 -20.59
C ALA A 396 24.28 -25.65 -21.30
N GLY A 397 25.32 -25.93 -20.50
CA GLY A 397 26.67 -26.22 -21.01
C GLY A 397 27.56 -25.00 -21.34
N ARG A 398 26.99 -23.78 -21.43
CA ARG A 398 27.72 -22.54 -21.77
C ARG A 398 27.86 -21.62 -20.55
N ARG A 399 28.59 -22.07 -19.51
CA ARG A 399 28.61 -21.37 -18.22
C ARG A 399 29.10 -19.93 -18.30
N ALA A 400 30.24 -19.68 -18.95
CA ALA A 400 30.80 -18.33 -19.05
C ALA A 400 29.83 -17.38 -19.77
N VAL A 401 29.28 -17.81 -20.92
CA VAL A 401 28.29 -17.03 -21.67
C VAL A 401 27.05 -16.75 -20.83
N SER A 402 26.58 -17.74 -20.06
CA SER A 402 25.42 -17.58 -19.16
C SER A 402 25.66 -16.51 -18.10
N VAL A 403 26.84 -16.51 -17.46
CA VAL A 403 27.20 -15.52 -16.44
C VAL A 403 27.30 -14.12 -17.05
N ILE A 404 27.96 -13.99 -18.19
CA ILE A 404 28.11 -12.69 -18.90
C ILE A 404 26.74 -12.14 -19.28
N LEU A 405 25.88 -12.95 -19.92
CA LEU A 405 24.55 -12.51 -20.32
C LEU A 405 23.65 -12.19 -19.14
N ALA A 406 23.73 -12.94 -18.04
CA ALA A 406 22.98 -12.63 -16.82
C ALA A 406 23.47 -11.32 -16.17
N ALA A 407 24.78 -11.06 -16.18
CA ALA A 407 25.34 -9.78 -15.68
C ALA A 407 24.88 -8.60 -16.57
N ILE A 408 24.94 -8.74 -17.89
CA ILE A 408 24.42 -7.72 -18.81
C ILE A 408 22.92 -7.47 -18.59
N ALA A 409 22.13 -8.55 -18.51
CA ALA A 409 20.69 -8.45 -18.25
C ALA A 409 20.39 -7.76 -16.92
N LEU A 410 21.14 -8.08 -15.86
CA LEU A 410 21.01 -7.42 -14.56
C LEU A 410 21.34 -5.92 -14.67
N THR A 411 22.46 -5.57 -15.28
CA THR A 411 22.88 -4.16 -15.42
C THR A 411 21.87 -3.35 -16.22
N LEU A 412 21.42 -3.86 -17.36
CA LEU A 412 20.43 -3.18 -18.20
C LEU A 412 19.09 -3.05 -17.48
N THR A 413 18.67 -4.09 -16.75
CA THR A 413 17.42 -4.07 -15.98
C THR A 413 17.47 -3.04 -14.86
N LEU A 414 18.56 -3.00 -14.09
CA LEU A 414 18.72 -2.02 -13.01
C LEU A 414 18.78 -0.59 -13.56
N ALA A 415 19.51 -0.38 -14.67
CA ALA A 415 19.57 0.93 -15.32
C ALA A 415 18.22 1.38 -15.91
N ASP A 416 17.35 0.42 -16.28
CA ASP A 416 16.00 0.69 -16.80
C ASP A 416 15.00 1.04 -15.69
N GLN A 417 15.04 0.33 -14.57
CA GLN A 417 13.94 0.32 -13.59
C GLN A 417 14.23 1.08 -12.30
N LEU A 418 15.53 1.36 -11.99
CA LEU A 418 15.82 2.18 -10.81
C LEU A 418 15.41 3.64 -11.09
N PRO A 419 14.66 4.27 -10.19
CA PRO A 419 14.36 5.69 -10.31
C PRO A 419 15.65 6.52 -10.15
N PRO A 420 15.64 7.78 -10.62
CA PRO A 420 16.73 8.70 -10.35
C PRO A 420 17.04 8.73 -8.85
N ARG A 421 18.33 8.78 -8.52
CA ARG A 421 18.78 8.86 -7.13
C ARG A 421 18.11 10.05 -6.45
N THR A 422 17.52 9.82 -5.27
CA THR A 422 16.99 10.90 -4.44
C THR A 422 18.12 11.87 -4.08
N GLY A 423 18.04 13.07 -4.62
CA GLY A 423 19.06 14.10 -4.42
C GLY A 423 19.00 14.70 -3.01
N SER A 424 20.09 15.34 -2.62
CA SER A 424 20.20 16.01 -1.31
C SER A 424 19.14 17.10 -1.13
N SER A 425 18.75 17.83 -2.19
CA SER A 425 17.70 18.86 -2.16
C SER A 425 16.33 18.28 -1.81
N ALA A 426 15.96 17.13 -2.38
CA ALA A 426 14.69 16.44 -2.07
C ALA A 426 14.67 15.93 -0.61
N ILE A 427 15.79 15.34 -0.16
CA ILE A 427 15.95 14.92 1.24
C ILE A 427 15.87 16.13 2.17
N TRP A 428 16.53 17.22 1.83
CA TRP A 428 16.50 18.46 2.62
C TRP A 428 15.08 19.04 2.70
N GLY A 429 14.34 19.11 1.58
CA GLY A 429 12.96 19.58 1.57
C GLY A 429 12.02 18.73 2.43
N THR A 430 12.19 17.39 2.39
CA THR A 430 11.44 16.47 3.27
C THR A 430 11.80 16.68 4.73
N ASN A 431 13.10 16.81 5.05
CA ASN A 431 13.59 17.06 6.40
C ASN A 431 13.11 18.41 6.94
N TRP A 432 13.15 19.45 6.11
CA TRP A 432 12.65 20.78 6.46
C TRP A 432 11.18 20.76 6.87
N ARG A 433 10.32 20.15 6.06
CA ARG A 433 8.88 20.05 6.37
C ARG A 433 8.64 19.25 7.64
N GLN A 434 9.29 18.10 7.79
CA GLN A 434 9.21 17.28 9.01
C GLN A 434 9.69 18.02 10.25
N ALA A 435 10.78 18.78 10.15
CA ALA A 435 11.34 19.56 11.26
C ALA A 435 10.43 20.75 11.62
N SER A 436 9.82 21.41 10.63
CA SER A 436 8.82 22.44 10.84
C SER A 436 7.63 21.92 11.63
N ASP A 437 7.06 20.76 11.21
CA ASP A 437 5.95 20.12 11.93
C ASP A 437 6.33 19.78 13.37
N ALA A 438 7.51 19.17 13.57
CA ALA A 438 7.97 18.80 14.89
C ALA A 438 8.15 20.00 15.82
N ALA A 439 8.80 21.08 15.36
CA ALA A 439 9.02 22.29 16.12
C ALA A 439 7.69 23.00 16.44
N PHE A 440 6.78 23.04 15.47
CA PHE A 440 5.46 23.63 15.64
C PHE A 440 4.65 22.87 16.71
N VAL A 441 4.52 21.56 16.59
CA VAL A 441 3.79 20.73 17.56
C VAL A 441 4.41 20.84 18.96
N GLN A 442 5.75 20.79 19.06
CA GLN A 442 6.45 20.97 20.33
C GLN A 442 6.17 22.34 20.95
N SER A 443 6.09 23.41 20.14
CA SER A 443 5.77 24.74 20.62
C SER A 443 4.35 24.85 21.17
N VAL A 444 3.38 24.16 20.55
CA VAL A 444 1.99 24.09 21.02
C VAL A 444 1.90 23.23 22.29
N GLU A 445 2.56 22.07 22.33
CA GLU A 445 2.60 21.20 23.52
C GLU A 445 3.24 21.85 24.74
N ALA A 446 4.20 22.76 24.55
CA ALA A 446 4.84 23.48 25.65
C ALA A 446 3.91 24.51 26.31
N ARG A 447 2.84 24.93 25.62
CA ARG A 447 1.91 25.99 26.07
C ARG A 447 0.58 25.45 26.55
N LEU A 448 0.26 24.19 26.25
CA LEU A 448 -1.01 23.56 26.60
C LEU A 448 -0.82 22.43 27.62
N PRO A 449 -1.81 22.22 28.50
CA PRO A 449 -1.81 21.06 29.36
C PRO A 449 -1.80 19.74 28.59
N PRO A 450 -1.22 18.66 29.14
CA PRO A 450 -1.32 17.33 28.54
C PRO A 450 -2.78 16.89 28.33
N GLY A 451 -3.08 16.27 27.19
CA GLY A 451 -4.42 15.83 26.83
C GLY A 451 -5.29 16.90 26.17
N SER A 452 -4.77 18.13 25.99
CA SER A 452 -5.50 19.20 25.33
C SER A 452 -5.97 18.80 23.94
N MET A 453 -7.21 19.19 23.61
CA MET A 453 -7.86 18.89 22.33
C MET A 453 -7.71 20.07 21.36
N LEU A 454 -7.36 19.77 20.10
CA LEU A 454 -7.26 20.73 19.01
C LEU A 454 -8.31 20.41 17.94
N PHE A 455 -9.11 21.39 17.57
CA PHE A 455 -10.06 21.26 16.48
C PHE A 455 -9.39 21.67 15.16
N GLN A 456 -9.42 20.78 14.17
CA GLN A 456 -8.74 20.98 12.90
C GLN A 456 -9.67 21.50 11.82
N LEU A 457 -9.23 22.56 11.14
CA LEU A 457 -9.93 23.20 10.04
C LEU A 457 -9.12 23.20 8.73
N PRO A 458 -9.79 23.10 7.57
CA PRO A 458 -11.22 22.77 7.42
C PRO A 458 -11.53 21.35 7.89
N VAL A 459 -12.79 21.05 8.15
CA VAL A 459 -13.22 19.67 8.43
C VAL A 459 -13.12 18.86 7.15
N VAL A 460 -12.30 17.83 7.15
CA VAL A 460 -12.02 16.95 6.00
C VAL A 460 -12.45 15.53 6.35
N ASP A 461 -13.05 14.85 5.38
CA ASP A 461 -13.43 13.44 5.53
C ASP A 461 -12.23 12.55 5.83
N PHE A 462 -12.43 11.51 6.64
CA PHE A 462 -11.48 10.45 6.89
C PHE A 462 -12.17 9.08 6.82
N PRO A 463 -11.57 8.07 6.19
CA PRO A 463 -10.45 8.14 5.23
C PRO A 463 -10.89 8.62 3.84
N GLU A 464 -9.91 8.85 2.96
CA GLU A 464 -10.14 9.21 1.56
C GLU A 464 -10.98 10.50 1.42
N GLY A 465 -10.52 11.59 2.06
CA GLY A 465 -11.06 12.91 1.88
C GLY A 465 -10.77 13.48 0.50
N ARG A 466 -11.62 14.40 0.02
CA ARG A 466 -11.30 15.17 -1.18
C ARG A 466 -10.28 16.26 -0.84
N PRO A 467 -9.30 16.53 -1.71
CA PRO A 467 -8.43 17.68 -1.54
C PRO A 467 -9.24 18.99 -1.44
N VAL A 468 -8.82 19.89 -0.54
CA VAL A 468 -9.42 21.21 -0.38
C VAL A 468 -8.37 22.24 -0.81
N LEU A 469 -8.57 22.90 -1.95
CA LEU A 469 -7.58 23.82 -2.55
C LEU A 469 -6.18 23.20 -2.64
N GLY A 470 -5.20 23.76 -1.95
CA GLY A 470 -3.82 23.26 -1.90
C GLY A 470 -3.56 22.19 -0.84
N ALA A 471 -4.52 21.89 0.04
CA ALA A 471 -4.40 20.83 1.02
C ALA A 471 -4.75 19.47 0.41
N THR A 472 -3.87 18.49 0.61
CA THR A 472 -4.03 17.14 0.09
C THR A 472 -4.66 16.20 1.12
N ASP A 473 -5.08 15.00 0.66
CA ASP A 473 -5.62 13.97 1.55
C ASP A 473 -4.62 13.61 2.67
N TYR A 474 -5.13 13.35 3.86
CA TYR A 474 -4.37 13.00 5.07
C TYR A 474 -3.41 14.06 5.63
N GLU A 475 -3.36 15.27 5.11
CA GLU A 475 -2.42 16.31 5.56
C GLU A 475 -2.66 16.70 7.03
N HIS A 476 -3.90 16.61 7.51
CA HIS A 476 -4.28 16.83 8.91
C HIS A 476 -3.64 15.83 9.89
N LEU A 477 -3.08 14.70 9.40
CA LEU A 477 -2.33 13.77 10.25
C LEU A 477 -0.91 14.23 10.56
N ARG A 478 -0.34 15.23 9.83
CA ARG A 478 1.04 15.70 10.04
C ARG A 478 1.32 16.07 11.49
N PRO A 479 0.51 16.91 12.17
CA PRO A 479 0.73 17.24 13.57
C PRO A 479 0.67 16.03 14.49
N TYR A 480 -0.23 15.09 14.26
CA TYR A 480 -0.32 13.85 15.04
C TYR A 480 0.98 13.03 15.00
N LEU A 481 1.70 13.01 13.87
CA LEU A 481 2.95 12.24 13.75
C LEU A 481 4.02 12.67 14.76
N HIS A 482 3.98 13.93 15.21
CA HIS A 482 4.95 14.54 16.12
C HIS A 482 4.41 14.74 17.55
N ALA A 483 3.09 14.66 17.73
CA ALA A 483 2.45 14.88 19.03
C ALA A 483 2.68 13.69 19.98
N THR A 484 2.85 14.03 21.25
CA THR A 484 2.95 13.07 22.36
C THR A 484 1.87 13.26 23.40
N ARG A 485 1.26 14.44 23.49
CA ARG A 485 0.33 14.83 24.56
C ARG A 485 -0.94 15.54 24.06
N LEU A 486 -1.06 15.81 22.75
CA LEU A 486 -2.22 16.47 22.16
C LEU A 486 -3.21 15.47 21.58
N ARG A 487 -4.46 15.89 21.49
CA ARG A 487 -5.54 15.15 20.84
C ARG A 487 -6.12 16.01 19.72
N PHE A 488 -6.44 15.39 18.59
CA PHE A 488 -6.87 16.08 17.37
C PHE A 488 -8.29 15.64 16.97
N SER A 489 -9.09 16.57 16.43
CA SER A 489 -10.45 16.26 15.98
C SER A 489 -10.48 15.38 14.72
N TYR A 490 -9.49 15.50 13.83
CA TYR A 490 -9.41 14.70 12.60
C TYR A 490 -9.19 13.21 12.87
N GLY A 491 -9.61 12.36 11.93
CA GLY A 491 -9.35 10.92 11.93
C GLY A 491 -10.53 10.06 12.36
N SER A 492 -11.70 10.65 12.67
CA SER A 492 -12.94 9.87 12.83
C SER A 492 -13.47 9.40 11.48
N ASP A 493 -13.95 8.15 11.41
CA ASP A 493 -14.52 7.57 10.20
C ASP A 493 -15.74 8.38 9.73
N LYS A 494 -15.72 8.85 8.48
CA LYS A 494 -16.78 9.66 7.86
C LYS A 494 -18.11 8.93 7.83
N GLY A 495 -19.19 9.70 7.96
CA GLY A 495 -20.55 9.18 8.01
C GLY A 495 -20.89 8.47 9.33
N ARG A 496 -20.12 8.70 10.39
CA ARG A 496 -20.42 8.25 11.74
C ARG A 496 -20.72 9.44 12.69
N PRO A 497 -21.52 9.25 13.73
CA PRO A 497 -21.85 10.32 14.68
C PRO A 497 -20.63 11.02 15.28
N ARG A 498 -19.52 10.30 15.45
CA ARG A 498 -18.25 10.84 15.96
C ARG A 498 -17.57 11.82 14.99
N GLU A 499 -17.97 11.87 13.73
CA GLU A 499 -17.49 12.83 12.74
C GLU A 499 -18.55 13.89 12.43
N ALA A 500 -19.83 13.52 12.31
CA ALA A 500 -20.91 14.39 11.83
C ALA A 500 -21.05 15.70 12.63
N TRP A 501 -20.80 15.69 13.95
CA TRP A 501 -20.84 16.90 14.77
C TRP A 501 -19.82 17.97 14.30
N GLN A 502 -18.68 17.56 13.75
CA GLN A 502 -17.63 18.50 13.30
C GLN A 502 -18.12 19.36 12.15
N ARG A 503 -18.93 18.79 11.23
CA ARG A 503 -19.57 19.53 10.14
C ARG A 503 -20.55 20.58 10.66
N ARG A 504 -21.35 20.22 11.69
CA ARG A 504 -22.25 21.19 12.32
C ARG A 504 -21.50 22.31 12.99
N ALA A 505 -20.38 21.99 13.65
CA ALA A 505 -19.51 23.01 14.25
C ALA A 505 -18.93 23.95 13.18
N GLU A 506 -18.36 23.41 12.10
CA GLU A 506 -17.75 24.19 11.02
C GLU A 506 -18.75 25.15 10.34
N ALA A 507 -20.02 24.81 10.32
CA ALA A 507 -21.08 25.64 9.73
C ALA A 507 -21.44 26.88 10.58
N LEU A 508 -20.99 26.97 11.82
CA LEU A 508 -21.25 28.12 12.70
C LEU A 508 -20.44 29.36 12.28
N PRO A 509 -20.96 30.59 12.54
CA PRO A 509 -20.16 31.80 12.52
C PRO A 509 -18.93 31.62 13.43
N LEU A 510 -17.78 32.13 13.04
CA LEU A 510 -16.49 31.82 13.65
C LEU A 510 -16.41 32.10 15.15
N ALA A 511 -17.04 33.22 15.62
CA ALA A 511 -17.10 33.55 17.05
C ALA A 511 -17.98 32.57 17.84
N GLU A 512 -19.00 31.99 17.20
CA GLU A 512 -19.86 30.97 17.80
C GLU A 512 -19.17 29.61 17.79
N LEU A 513 -18.47 29.26 16.71
CA LEU A 513 -17.62 28.08 16.61
C LEU A 513 -16.61 28.06 17.77
N ALA A 514 -15.87 29.17 17.98
CA ALA A 514 -14.88 29.26 19.04
C ALA A 514 -15.51 29.00 20.42
N ARG A 515 -16.64 29.65 20.73
CA ARG A 515 -17.37 29.45 21.99
C ARG A 515 -17.91 28.02 22.13
N ALA A 516 -18.45 27.46 21.06
CA ALA A 516 -18.93 26.07 21.07
C ALA A 516 -17.81 25.08 21.36
N LEU A 517 -16.64 25.26 20.74
CA LEU A 517 -15.46 24.44 20.96
C LEU A 517 -14.90 24.57 22.38
N GLU A 518 -14.87 25.80 22.95
CA GLU A 518 -14.47 26.04 24.34
C GLU A 518 -15.39 25.30 25.31
N ARG A 519 -16.70 25.31 25.06
CA ARG A 519 -17.68 24.53 25.85
C ARG A 519 -17.50 23.02 25.72
N ILE A 520 -17.07 22.52 24.57
CA ILE A 520 -16.77 21.09 24.35
C ILE A 520 -15.41 20.72 24.98
N GLY A 521 -14.57 21.71 25.33
CA GLY A 521 -13.30 21.51 25.99
C GLY A 521 -12.09 21.54 25.04
N PHE A 522 -12.21 22.15 23.86
CA PHE A 522 -11.08 22.35 22.98
C PHE A 522 -10.21 23.54 23.42
N ALA A 523 -8.89 23.32 23.46
CA ALA A 523 -7.91 24.32 23.86
C ALA A 523 -7.31 25.09 22.68
N GLY A 524 -7.70 24.79 21.44
CA GLY A 524 -7.24 25.51 20.27
C GLY A 524 -7.84 25.05 18.96
N LEU A 525 -7.73 25.95 17.99
CA LEU A 525 -7.98 25.71 16.58
C LEU A 525 -6.65 25.47 15.86
N LEU A 526 -6.62 24.51 14.98
CA LEU A 526 -5.47 24.17 14.14
C LEU A 526 -5.89 24.23 12.68
N LEU A 527 -5.42 25.26 11.96
CA LEU A 527 -5.76 25.51 10.57
C LEU A 527 -4.70 24.94 9.65
N ASN A 528 -5.12 24.18 8.63
CA ASN A 528 -4.29 23.93 7.47
C ASN A 528 -4.46 25.10 6.49
N ARG A 529 -3.46 25.97 6.45
CA ARG A 529 -3.51 27.25 5.71
C ARG A 529 -3.61 27.06 4.20
N LYS A 530 -3.11 25.94 3.68
CA LYS A 530 -3.17 25.59 2.25
C LYS A 530 -4.59 25.36 1.74
N ALA A 531 -5.52 25.12 2.64
CA ALA A 531 -6.93 24.94 2.32
C ALA A 531 -7.70 26.25 2.13
N TYR A 532 -7.05 27.40 2.33
CA TYR A 532 -7.67 28.73 2.25
C TYR A 532 -6.98 29.60 1.20
N PRO A 533 -7.73 30.36 0.37
CA PRO A 533 -7.15 31.22 -0.67
C PRO A 533 -6.23 32.31 -0.13
N ASP A 534 -6.58 32.85 1.05
CA ASP A 534 -5.87 33.90 1.80
C ASP A 534 -4.88 33.31 2.83
N ALA A 535 -4.62 32.04 2.79
CA ALA A 535 -3.85 31.31 3.80
C ALA A 535 -4.45 31.43 5.23
N GLY A 536 -5.78 31.60 5.35
CA GLY A 536 -6.51 31.67 6.61
C GLY A 536 -6.31 32.99 7.39
N LEU A 537 -5.89 34.08 6.74
CA LEU A 537 -5.69 35.36 7.39
C LEU A 537 -6.99 35.98 7.85
N GLU A 538 -8.04 35.99 7.02
CA GLU A 538 -9.37 36.48 7.39
C GLU A 538 -9.92 35.75 8.62
N LEU A 539 -9.69 34.44 8.69
CA LEU A 539 -10.13 33.61 9.80
C LEU A 539 -9.34 33.92 11.08
N LYS A 540 -8.02 34.14 10.97
CA LYS A 540 -7.17 34.60 12.09
C LYS A 540 -7.63 35.96 12.63
N ASP A 541 -7.87 36.91 11.74
CA ASP A 541 -8.28 38.29 12.13
C ASP A 541 -9.67 38.30 12.77
N ALA A 542 -10.61 37.51 12.24
CA ALA A 542 -11.94 37.35 12.83
C ALA A 542 -11.90 36.69 14.22
N LEU A 543 -11.03 35.72 14.44
CA LEU A 543 -10.82 35.11 15.77
C LEU A 543 -10.18 36.13 16.74
N ALA A 544 -9.22 36.93 16.29
CA ALA A 544 -8.60 37.95 17.09
C ALA A 544 -9.63 39.03 17.49
N ALA A 545 -10.48 39.46 16.56
CA ALA A 545 -11.60 40.38 16.84
C ALA A 545 -12.62 39.79 17.84
N ALA A 546 -12.78 38.47 17.86
CA ALA A 546 -13.59 37.73 18.84
C ALA A 546 -12.87 37.48 20.18
N GLY A 547 -11.70 38.11 20.42
CA GLY A 547 -10.92 37.98 21.65
C GLY A 547 -9.96 36.77 21.71
N ARG A 548 -9.73 36.06 20.59
CA ARG A 548 -8.80 34.91 20.49
C ARG A 548 -7.59 35.31 19.65
N ALA A 549 -6.78 36.24 20.17
CA ALA A 549 -5.65 36.81 19.44
C ALA A 549 -4.34 36.00 19.54
N GLU A 550 -4.23 35.09 20.53
CA GLU A 550 -3.00 34.34 20.75
C GLU A 550 -2.86 33.24 19.69
N SER A 551 -1.85 33.34 18.84
CA SER A 551 -1.66 32.44 17.71
C SER A 551 -0.19 32.17 17.37
N TRP A 552 0.12 31.02 16.77
CA TRP A 552 1.46 30.63 16.30
C TRP A 552 1.37 29.94 14.93
N GLU A 553 2.41 30.14 14.13
CA GLU A 553 2.53 29.54 12.79
C GLU A 553 3.67 28.53 12.74
N SER A 554 3.53 27.50 11.89
CA SER A 554 4.64 26.62 11.54
C SER A 554 5.66 27.36 10.66
N SER A 555 6.93 26.95 10.73
CA SER A 555 8.02 27.62 9.98
C SER A 555 7.86 27.48 8.46
N ASP A 556 7.16 26.45 7.98
CA ASP A 556 6.80 26.25 6.57
C ASP A 556 5.50 26.96 6.18
N HIS A 557 4.88 27.68 7.11
CA HIS A 557 3.60 28.37 6.95
C HIS A 557 2.41 27.48 6.54
N ASP A 558 2.51 26.17 6.68
CA ASP A 558 1.43 25.24 6.35
C ASP A 558 0.34 25.23 7.46
N PHE A 559 0.71 25.43 8.73
CA PHE A 559 -0.20 25.38 9.86
C PHE A 559 -0.24 26.67 10.67
N LEU A 560 -1.44 27.02 11.13
CA LEU A 560 -1.69 28.09 12.10
C LEU A 560 -2.46 27.52 13.28
N PHE A 561 -1.96 27.74 14.49
CA PHE A 561 -2.65 27.46 15.75
C PHE A 561 -3.23 28.76 16.31
N VAL A 562 -4.48 28.71 16.79
CA VAL A 562 -5.13 29.80 17.55
C VAL A 562 -5.59 29.23 18.87
N ARG A 563 -5.21 29.85 19.98
CA ARG A 563 -5.57 29.44 21.34
C ARG A 563 -7.04 29.65 21.63
N LEU A 564 -7.66 28.71 22.31
CA LEU A 564 -9.00 28.79 22.89
C LEU A 564 -8.92 28.55 24.40
N GLU A 565 -9.94 29.02 25.11
CA GLU A 565 -10.05 28.89 26.56
C GLU A 565 -11.14 27.84 26.91
N PRO A 566 -10.76 26.56 27.11
CA PRO A 566 -11.73 25.50 27.37
C PRO A 566 -12.43 25.71 28.72
N GLU A 567 -13.73 25.44 28.77
CA GLU A 567 -14.48 25.41 30.02
C GLU A 567 -13.97 24.31 30.96
N ALA A 568 -14.01 24.55 32.27
CA ALA A 568 -13.52 23.63 33.29
C ALA A 568 -14.31 22.31 33.32
N VAL A 569 -15.58 22.33 32.92
CA VAL A 569 -16.44 21.15 32.78
C VAL A 569 -16.93 21.07 31.34
N PRO A 570 -16.29 20.25 30.50
CA PRO A 570 -16.68 20.11 29.10
C PRO A 570 -18.07 19.52 28.94
N ALA A 571 -18.87 20.09 28.04
CA ALA A 571 -20.16 19.54 27.62
C ALA A 571 -20.01 18.59 26.42
N ALA A 572 -20.96 17.66 26.25
CA ALA A 572 -20.98 16.80 25.08
C ALA A 572 -21.28 17.62 23.80
N PRO A 573 -20.68 17.27 22.64
CA PRO A 573 -20.95 17.96 21.37
C PRO A 573 -22.44 18.06 21.02
N ASP A 574 -23.24 17.04 21.26
CA ASP A 574 -24.68 17.05 20.97
C ASP A 574 -25.51 17.93 21.93
N GLU A 575 -24.97 18.31 23.09
CA GLU A 575 -25.57 19.29 24.01
C GLU A 575 -25.28 20.73 23.58
N VAL A 576 -24.12 20.95 22.99
CA VAL A 576 -23.67 22.27 22.52
C VAL A 576 -24.17 22.58 21.12
N LEU A 577 -24.21 21.55 20.26
CA LEU A 577 -24.56 21.60 18.85
C LEU A 577 -25.78 20.67 18.61
N PRO A 578 -27.02 21.15 18.84
CA PRO A 578 -28.20 20.31 18.67
C PRO A 578 -28.27 19.73 17.25
N LYS A 579 -28.76 18.50 17.14
CA LYS A 579 -29.00 17.85 15.87
C LYS A 579 -30.08 18.65 15.12
N THR A 580 -29.79 19.05 13.89
CA THR A 580 -30.83 19.55 12.99
C THR A 580 -31.73 18.39 12.59
N ASP A 581 -33.06 18.59 12.64
CA ASP A 581 -34.05 17.59 12.20
C ASP A 581 -34.06 17.36 10.68
N GLU A 582 -33.18 17.98 9.93
CA GLU A 582 -33.04 17.74 8.51
C GLU A 582 -32.35 16.40 8.23
N PRO A 583 -32.95 15.54 7.41
CA PRO A 583 -32.30 14.33 6.95
C PRO A 583 -31.03 14.72 6.20
N GLU A 584 -29.90 14.22 6.69
CA GLU A 584 -28.57 14.36 6.10
C GLU A 584 -28.66 14.03 4.60
N ALA A 585 -28.60 15.04 3.74
CA ALA A 585 -28.59 14.86 2.29
C ALA A 585 -27.38 13.97 1.96
N ALA A 586 -27.64 12.80 1.40
CA ALA A 586 -26.60 11.90 0.95
C ALA A 586 -25.65 12.68 0.02
N PRO A 587 -24.33 12.72 0.30
CA PRO A 587 -23.40 13.44 -0.55
C PRO A 587 -23.47 12.88 -1.99
N PRO A 588 -23.40 13.73 -3.01
CA PRO A 588 -23.54 13.36 -4.42
C PRO A 588 -22.43 12.42 -4.92
#